data_1200f836811848dbea0d9a1d73f7a579
#
_entry.id   1200f836811848dbea0d9a1d73f7a579
#
_cell.length_a   1.000
_cell.length_b   1.000
_cell.length_c   1.000
_cell.angle_alpha   90.00
_cell.angle_beta   90.00
_cell.angle_gamma   90.00
#
_symmetry.space_group_name_H-M   'P 1'
#
loop_
_entity.id
_entity.type
_entity.pdbx_description
1 polymer ?
#
loop_
_entity_poly.entity_id
_entity_poly.type
_entity_poly.pdbx_seq_one_letter_code
_entity_poly.pdbx_strand_id
1 'polypeptide(L)'
;LKAFQKCHLIKEIVIVCREQDNDRINKIIELNGFSKVSKLVKGGDSRADSVRNGIGACSENAKYYAIHDGARPLITVEEIERVVEAAFDTGAATLGTSVKDTIKVVDGFNNIESTPIRSQLRAVQTRQQG
;
A
#
# COMPACT_ATOMS: atom_id res chain seq x y z
N LEU A 1 -5.99 -9.25 0.58
CA LEU A 1 -5.00 -10.36 0.50
C LEU A 1 -5.12 -11.17 -0.78
N LYS A 2 -6.34 -11.48 -1.30
CA LYS A 2 -6.53 -12.35 -2.48
C LYS A 2 -5.72 -11.91 -3.70
N ALA A 3 -5.68 -10.61 -4.02
CA ALA A 3 -4.92 -10.09 -5.16
C ALA A 3 -3.42 -10.30 -4.99
N PHE A 4 -2.88 -10.03 -3.80
CA PHE A 4 -1.45 -10.25 -3.49
C PHE A 4 -1.07 -11.73 -3.52
N GLN A 5 -1.93 -12.62 -3.01
CA GLN A 5 -1.73 -14.06 -3.07
C GLN A 5 -1.65 -14.56 -4.52
N LYS A 6 -2.46 -14.02 -5.43
CA LYS A 6 -2.50 -14.41 -6.85
C LYS A 6 -1.37 -13.80 -7.69
N CYS A 7 -0.87 -12.62 -7.33
CA CYS A 7 0.17 -11.92 -8.08
C CYS A 7 1.49 -12.70 -8.04
N HIS A 8 2.01 -13.10 -9.20
CA HIS A 8 3.23 -13.91 -9.28
C HIS A 8 4.51 -13.16 -8.90
N LEU A 9 4.50 -11.82 -8.99
CA LEU A 9 5.61 -10.97 -8.59
C LEU A 9 5.76 -10.86 -7.06
N ILE A 10 4.69 -11.06 -6.31
CA ILE A 10 4.71 -11.06 -4.84
C ILE A 10 5.14 -12.44 -4.33
N LYS A 11 6.23 -12.49 -3.60
CA LYS A 11 6.80 -13.75 -3.05
C LYS A 11 6.42 -13.98 -1.60
N GLU A 12 6.32 -12.91 -0.83
CA GLU A 12 6.04 -12.92 0.61
C GLU A 12 5.05 -11.83 0.97
N ILE A 13 4.23 -12.06 1.97
CA ILE A 13 3.30 -11.10 2.54
C ILE A 13 3.54 -11.05 4.05
N VAL A 14 3.86 -9.88 4.57
CA VAL A 14 3.89 -9.58 6.00
C VAL A 14 2.69 -8.70 6.33
N ILE A 15 1.88 -9.09 7.29
CA ILE A 15 0.72 -8.32 7.73
C ILE A 15 1.06 -7.58 9.01
N VAL A 16 0.93 -6.26 8.97
CA VAL A 16 1.07 -5.40 10.15
C VAL A 16 -0.32 -5.14 10.71
N CYS A 17 -0.56 -5.53 11.96
CA CYS A 17 -1.88 -5.45 12.59
C CYS A 17 -1.78 -5.21 14.10
N ARG A 18 -2.92 -5.00 14.74
CA ARG A 18 -2.99 -4.95 16.20
C ARG A 18 -2.92 -6.36 16.75
N GLU A 19 -2.26 -6.52 17.87
CA GLU A 19 -2.05 -7.82 18.52
C GLU A 19 -3.37 -8.57 18.81
N GLN A 20 -4.38 -7.84 19.22
CA GLN A 20 -5.72 -8.37 19.47
C GLN A 20 -6.44 -8.95 18.24
N ASP A 21 -6.00 -8.61 17.03
CA ASP A 21 -6.57 -9.08 15.76
C ASP A 21 -5.88 -10.35 15.23
N ASN A 22 -4.78 -10.79 15.86
CA ASN A 22 -3.95 -11.91 15.36
C ASN A 22 -4.75 -13.19 15.15
N ASP A 23 -5.54 -13.61 16.12
CA ASP A 23 -6.32 -14.86 16.04
C ASP A 23 -7.33 -14.82 14.89
N ARG A 24 -8.00 -13.67 14.72
CA ARG A 24 -8.95 -13.46 13.64
C ARG A 24 -8.27 -13.50 12.27
N ILE A 25 -7.10 -12.86 12.16
CA ILE A 25 -6.34 -12.82 10.91
C ILE A 25 -5.80 -14.21 10.59
N ASN A 26 -5.26 -14.95 11.56
CA ASN A 26 -4.78 -16.32 11.36
C ASN A 26 -5.89 -17.25 10.84
N LYS A 27 -7.09 -17.18 11.41
CA LYS A 27 -8.25 -17.92 10.90
C LYS A 27 -8.57 -17.59 9.45
N ILE A 28 -8.49 -16.30 9.06
CA ILE A 28 -8.73 -15.88 7.68
C ILE A 28 -7.65 -16.43 6.75
N ILE A 29 -6.38 -16.42 7.17
CA ILE A 29 -5.25 -16.96 6.41
C ILE A 29 -5.46 -18.44 6.14
N GLU A 30 -5.74 -19.22 7.17
CA GLU A 30 -5.97 -20.67 7.10
C GLU A 30 -7.16 -21.03 6.20
N LEU A 31 -8.32 -20.40 6.45
CA LEU A 31 -9.56 -20.67 5.71
C LEU A 31 -9.45 -20.36 4.20
N ASN A 32 -8.60 -19.42 3.82
CA ASN A 32 -8.44 -19.01 2.42
C ASN A 32 -7.15 -19.53 1.77
N GLY A 33 -6.32 -20.26 2.50
CA GLY A 33 -5.06 -20.81 1.97
C GLY A 33 -4.06 -19.72 1.53
N PHE A 34 -3.92 -18.63 2.30
CA PHE A 34 -2.98 -17.56 1.97
C PHE A 34 -1.54 -17.95 2.32
N SER A 35 -0.97 -18.84 1.50
CA SER A 35 0.34 -19.45 1.73
C SER A 35 1.53 -18.50 1.65
N LYS A 36 1.36 -17.32 1.02
CA LYS A 36 2.41 -16.30 0.96
C LYS A 36 2.53 -15.46 2.23
N VAL A 37 1.53 -15.52 3.13
CA VAL A 37 1.60 -14.81 4.41
C VAL A 37 2.58 -15.54 5.31
N SER A 38 3.72 -14.91 5.58
CA SER A 38 4.80 -15.48 6.39
C SER A 38 4.73 -15.05 7.86
N LYS A 39 4.29 -13.82 8.13
CA LYS A 39 4.30 -13.23 9.48
C LYS A 39 3.15 -12.25 9.71
N LEU A 40 2.69 -12.22 10.97
CA LEU A 40 1.91 -11.14 11.55
C LEU A 40 2.82 -10.31 12.45
N VAL A 41 2.79 -9.00 12.33
CA VAL A 41 3.67 -8.08 13.06
C VAL A 41 2.84 -7.02 13.73
N LYS A 42 3.20 -6.66 14.96
CA LYS A 42 2.55 -5.57 15.67
C LYS A 42 2.88 -4.22 15.00
N GLY A 43 1.86 -3.38 14.80
CA GLY A 43 2.02 -2.00 14.36
C GLY A 43 2.78 -1.17 15.38
N GLY A 44 3.33 -0.05 14.93
CA GLY A 44 3.95 0.96 15.78
C GLY A 44 2.97 2.10 16.12
N ASP A 45 3.48 3.12 16.81
CA ASP A 45 2.69 4.28 17.26
C ASP A 45 2.28 5.19 16.08
N SER A 46 3.02 5.14 14.99
CA SER A 46 2.71 5.85 13.73
C SER A 46 2.61 4.91 12.55
N ARG A 47 2.06 5.45 11.41
CA ARG A 47 2.07 4.71 10.14
C ARG A 47 3.51 4.40 9.69
N ALA A 48 4.43 5.33 9.89
CA ALA A 48 5.84 5.14 9.52
C ALA A 48 6.48 4.02 10.35
N ASP A 49 6.20 3.95 11.66
CA ASP A 49 6.71 2.90 12.53
C ASP A 49 6.11 1.53 12.17
N SER A 50 4.82 1.49 11.84
CA SER A 50 4.15 0.28 11.35
C SER A 50 4.80 -0.24 10.07
N VAL A 51 5.08 0.64 9.10
CA VAL A 51 5.79 0.29 7.86
C VAL A 51 7.19 -0.23 8.15
N ARG A 52 7.93 0.43 9.04
CA ARG A 52 9.28 0.01 9.44
C ARG A 52 9.28 -1.37 10.08
N ASN A 53 8.32 -1.65 10.98
CA ASN A 53 8.15 -2.96 11.60
C ASN A 53 7.85 -4.04 10.55
N GLY A 54 6.98 -3.74 9.59
CA GLY A 54 6.66 -4.65 8.48
C GLY A 54 7.86 -4.96 7.60
N ILE A 55 8.62 -3.95 7.19
CA ILE A 55 9.85 -4.11 6.38
C ILE A 55 10.89 -4.94 7.15
N GLY A 56 11.11 -4.63 8.43
CA GLY A 56 12.07 -5.36 9.27
C GLY A 56 11.72 -6.83 9.49
N ALA A 57 10.47 -7.22 9.27
CA ALA A 57 10.02 -8.61 9.38
C ALA A 57 10.08 -9.38 8.05
N CYS A 58 10.28 -8.71 6.92
CA CYS A 58 10.42 -9.37 5.62
C CYS A 58 11.70 -10.19 5.56
N SER A 59 11.75 -11.12 4.59
CA SER A 59 12.94 -11.90 4.29
C SER A 59 14.13 -10.99 3.97
N GLU A 60 15.33 -11.35 4.46
CA GLU A 60 16.58 -10.63 4.18
C GLU A 60 16.93 -10.59 2.68
N ASN A 61 16.40 -11.52 1.90
CA ASN A 61 16.57 -11.57 0.45
C ASN A 61 15.63 -10.64 -0.32
N ALA A 62 14.71 -9.95 0.36
CA ALA A 62 13.79 -9.04 -0.29
C ALA A 62 14.54 -7.79 -0.79
N LYS A 63 14.48 -7.55 -2.11
CA LYS A 63 15.11 -6.38 -2.76
C LYS A 63 14.13 -5.22 -2.95
N TYR A 64 12.84 -5.53 -3.05
CA TYR A 64 11.76 -4.57 -3.25
C TYR A 64 10.63 -4.83 -2.25
N TYR A 65 9.98 -3.76 -1.83
CA TYR A 65 8.89 -3.80 -0.88
C TYR A 65 7.66 -3.11 -1.47
N ALA A 66 6.53 -3.81 -1.51
CA ALA A 66 5.25 -3.24 -1.86
C ALA A 66 4.47 -2.92 -0.57
N ILE A 67 4.22 -1.64 -0.32
CA ILE A 67 3.50 -1.18 0.87
C ILE A 67 2.06 -0.88 0.47
N HIS A 68 1.11 -1.52 1.16
CA HIS A 68 -0.30 -1.39 0.86
C HIS A 68 -1.15 -1.20 2.11
N ASP A 69 -2.03 -0.20 2.10
CA ASP A 69 -2.95 0.06 3.20
C ASP A 69 -4.09 -0.97 3.21
N GLY A 70 -4.27 -1.66 4.33
CA GLY A 70 -5.30 -2.70 4.47
C GLY A 70 -6.74 -2.20 4.29
N ALA A 71 -6.97 -0.90 4.46
CA ALA A 71 -8.26 -0.24 4.23
C ALA A 71 -8.63 -0.07 2.74
N ARG A 72 -7.78 -0.53 1.80
CA ARG A 72 -7.99 -0.40 0.35
C ARG A 72 -8.17 -1.78 -0.29
N PRO A 73 -9.36 -2.42 -0.14
CA PRO A 73 -9.54 -3.82 -0.51
C PRO A 73 -9.70 -4.07 -2.01
N LEU A 74 -9.89 -3.03 -2.83
CA LEU A 74 -10.26 -3.14 -4.24
C LEU A 74 -9.09 -3.17 -5.22
N ILE A 75 -7.85 -3.23 -4.72
CA ILE A 75 -6.67 -3.37 -5.58
C ILE A 75 -6.74 -4.67 -6.40
N THR A 76 -6.39 -4.58 -7.68
CA THR A 76 -6.37 -5.73 -8.58
C THR A 76 -4.97 -6.31 -8.75
N VAL A 77 -4.86 -7.51 -9.32
CA VAL A 77 -3.57 -8.14 -9.61
C VAL A 77 -2.81 -7.30 -10.63
N GLU A 78 -3.48 -6.82 -11.67
CA GLU A 78 -2.91 -6.01 -12.74
C GLU A 78 -2.35 -4.67 -12.21
N GLU A 79 -3.03 -4.05 -11.24
CA GLU A 79 -2.53 -2.83 -10.60
C GLU A 79 -1.27 -3.10 -9.78
N ILE A 80 -1.21 -4.25 -9.07
CA ILE A 80 -0.03 -4.66 -8.31
C ILE A 80 1.14 -4.91 -9.28
N GLU A 81 0.92 -5.66 -10.35
CA GLU A 81 1.95 -5.98 -11.34
C GLU A 81 2.51 -4.70 -11.98
N ARG A 82 1.65 -3.81 -12.45
CA ARG A 82 2.06 -2.53 -13.05
C ARG A 82 2.94 -1.67 -12.13
N VAL A 83 2.60 -1.56 -10.85
CA VAL A 83 3.40 -0.74 -9.92
C VAL A 83 4.71 -1.42 -9.57
N VAL A 84 4.72 -2.74 -9.44
CA VAL A 84 5.94 -3.50 -9.13
C VAL A 84 6.91 -3.48 -10.32
N GLU A 85 6.42 -3.69 -11.54
CA GLU A 85 7.23 -3.60 -12.77
C GLU A 85 7.81 -2.19 -12.95
N ALA A 86 7.00 -1.14 -12.77
CA ALA A 86 7.48 0.22 -12.82
C ALA A 86 8.57 0.49 -11.76
N ALA A 87 8.44 -0.10 -10.56
CA ALA A 87 9.48 0.03 -9.52
C ALA A 87 10.77 -0.72 -9.88
N PHE A 88 10.69 -1.84 -10.60
CA PHE A 88 11.87 -2.54 -11.10
C PHE A 88 12.66 -1.69 -12.11
N ASP A 89 11.95 -0.95 -12.96
CA ASP A 89 12.57 -0.11 -14.00
C ASP A 89 13.13 1.21 -13.45
N THR A 90 12.45 1.80 -12.44
CA THR A 90 12.73 3.17 -11.98
C THR A 90 13.28 3.25 -10.56
N GLY A 91 13.31 2.12 -9.83
CA GLY A 91 13.72 2.05 -8.42
C GLY A 91 12.59 2.32 -7.42
N ALA A 92 11.59 3.11 -7.79
CA ALA A 92 10.40 3.36 -6.95
C ALA A 92 9.19 3.75 -7.81
N ALA A 93 8.00 3.30 -7.43
CA ALA A 93 6.76 3.63 -8.12
C ALA A 93 5.58 3.70 -7.15
N THR A 94 4.54 4.41 -7.52
CA THR A 94 3.28 4.45 -6.78
C THR A 94 2.10 4.55 -7.73
N LEU A 95 0.94 4.03 -7.30
CA LEU A 95 -0.31 4.21 -8.03
C LEU A 95 -0.89 5.60 -7.75
N GLY A 96 -1.35 6.26 -8.81
CA GLY A 96 -2.01 7.54 -8.71
C GLY A 96 -3.11 7.70 -9.75
N THR A 97 -4.11 8.51 -9.42
CA THR A 97 -5.21 8.88 -10.31
C THR A 97 -5.12 10.35 -10.70
N SER A 98 -5.65 10.70 -11.87
CA SER A 98 -5.75 12.09 -12.28
C SER A 98 -6.67 12.87 -11.33
N VAL A 99 -6.25 14.05 -10.94
CA VAL A 99 -7.06 14.95 -10.11
C VAL A 99 -8.19 15.53 -10.96
N LYS A 100 -9.42 15.43 -10.48
CA LYS A 100 -10.62 15.98 -11.16
C LYS A 100 -10.93 17.40 -10.70
N ASP A 101 -10.66 17.70 -9.44
CA ASP A 101 -10.96 19.00 -8.83
C ASP A 101 -9.87 20.03 -9.12
N THR A 102 -10.21 21.31 -9.01
CA THR A 102 -9.24 22.39 -9.04
C THR A 102 -8.57 22.51 -7.67
N ILE A 103 -7.27 22.29 -7.63
CA ILE A 103 -6.49 22.37 -6.39
C ILE A 103 -5.95 23.78 -6.23
N LYS A 104 -6.04 24.31 -5.01
CA LYS A 104 -5.43 25.57 -4.59
C LYS A 104 -4.35 25.31 -3.56
N VAL A 105 -3.23 25.95 -3.73
CA VAL A 105 -2.23 26.06 -2.66
C VAL A 105 -2.61 27.27 -1.83
N VAL A 106 -2.66 27.10 -0.51
CA VAL A 106 -3.02 28.15 0.44
C VAL A 106 -1.90 28.39 1.46
N ASP A 107 -1.82 29.61 1.94
CA ASP A 107 -0.93 30.00 3.04
C ASP A 107 -1.49 29.57 4.41
N GLY A 108 -0.75 29.88 5.50
CA GLY A 108 -1.16 29.60 6.87
C GLY A 108 -2.42 30.36 7.34
N PHE A 109 -2.89 31.35 6.59
CA PHE A 109 -4.10 32.14 6.83
C PHE A 109 -5.25 31.76 5.90
N ASN A 110 -5.09 30.69 5.12
CA ASN A 110 -6.08 30.18 4.17
C ASN A 110 -6.32 31.12 2.95
N ASN A 111 -5.37 32.00 2.62
CA ASN A 111 -5.38 32.76 1.36
C ASN A 111 -4.80 31.91 0.24
N ILE A 112 -5.36 32.05 -0.97
CA ILE A 112 -4.87 31.33 -2.15
C ILE A 112 -3.56 31.93 -2.63
N GLU A 113 -2.49 31.15 -2.60
CA GLU A 113 -1.17 31.52 -3.14
C GLU A 113 -1.02 31.14 -4.62
N SER A 114 -1.52 29.97 -5.01
CA SER A 114 -1.40 29.50 -6.39
C SER A 114 -2.45 28.48 -6.76
N THR A 115 -2.56 28.24 -8.07
CA THR A 115 -3.41 27.19 -8.65
C THR A 115 -2.54 26.31 -9.54
N PRO A 116 -2.10 25.15 -9.06
CA PRO A 116 -1.26 24.23 -9.87
C PRO A 116 -1.99 23.76 -11.13
N ILE A 117 -1.22 23.48 -12.17
CA ILE A 117 -1.75 22.93 -13.42
C ILE A 117 -2.27 21.52 -13.15
N ARG A 118 -3.59 21.31 -13.25
CA ARG A 118 -4.27 20.06 -12.91
C ARG A 118 -3.72 18.83 -13.64
N SER A 119 -3.30 18.96 -14.90
CA SER A 119 -2.73 17.85 -15.67
C SER A 119 -1.43 17.32 -15.11
N GLN A 120 -0.73 18.09 -14.28
CA GLN A 120 0.52 17.70 -13.61
C GLN A 120 0.29 17.10 -12.22
N LEU A 121 -0.95 17.14 -11.73
CA LEU A 121 -1.29 16.60 -10.42
C LEU A 121 -1.79 15.16 -10.51
N ARG A 122 -1.43 14.37 -9.50
CA ARG A 122 -1.97 13.02 -9.28
C ARG A 122 -2.38 12.88 -7.82
N ALA A 123 -3.56 12.33 -7.60
CA ALA A 123 -3.96 11.87 -6.27
C ALA A 123 -3.38 10.48 -6.04
N VAL A 124 -2.49 10.37 -5.06
CA VAL A 124 -1.82 9.10 -4.71
C VAL A 124 -2.73 8.33 -3.75
N GLN A 125 -3.80 7.77 -4.29
CA GLN A 125 -4.70 6.89 -3.56
C GLN A 125 -5.27 5.84 -4.50
N THR A 126 -5.22 4.57 -4.11
CA THR A 126 -5.98 3.50 -4.77
C THR A 126 -7.47 3.67 -4.45
N ARG A 127 -8.35 3.21 -5.34
CA ARG A 127 -9.80 3.34 -5.17
C ARG A 127 -10.26 2.78 -3.82
N GLN A 128 -10.85 3.63 -3.02
CA GLN A 128 -11.77 3.26 -1.96
C GLN A 128 -13.14 3.45 -2.59
N GLN A 129 -13.91 2.41 -2.73
CA GLN A 129 -15.28 2.39 -3.23
C GLN A 129 -15.76 3.61 -4.03
N GLY A 130 -16.27 3.35 -5.23
CA GLY A 130 -17.22 4.25 -5.85
C GLY A 130 -18.60 3.93 -5.35
#